data_dab344a539a0a7e1ba754c8fa0a56463
#
_entry.id   dab344a539a0a7e1ba754c8fa0a56463
#
_cell.length_a   1.000
_cell.length_b   1.000
_cell.length_c   1.000
_cell.angle_alpha   90.00
_cell.angle_beta   90.00
_cell.angle_gamma   90.00
#
_symmetry.space_group_name_H-M   'P 1'
#
loop_
_entity.id
_entity.type
_entity.pdbx_description
1 polymer ?
#
loop_
_entity_poly.entity_id
_entity_poly.type
_entity_poly.pdbx_seq_one_letter_code
_entity_poly.pdbx_strand_id
1 'polypeptide(L)'
;LRKKLQRKEKVICVEFDPPMDCRIERFMNDAEYLKEQGIDAITIADCPIARARVDSSLLACKLHRELGIDVIPHMTCRDRNINATKALLFGLNIEDIYNVLVVTGDPIPAADRQEVKGVFSFNSQLLAGYIRDLNETTFPHPFLIFGALNVNAANFKQELLKAKQKIQQGVQAFLTQPIHSAKGLQNLQQAHRELDAWILGGVMPIVSYRNALYMKNEIAGIEVDDAILSRYEHKNREEAAVLAVTIAKATIDEMVSFVDGFYLITPFHRVEIMQQIIAHIQQMDD
;
A
#
# COMPACT_ATOMS: atom_id res chain seq x y z
N LEU A 1 -11.11 -10.47 1.42
CA LEU A 1 -9.75 -10.38 0.90
C LEU A 1 -9.00 -11.72 0.96
N ARG A 2 -8.70 -12.27 2.16
CA ARG A 2 -7.93 -13.52 2.34
C ARG A 2 -8.51 -14.69 1.54
N LYS A 3 -9.84 -14.88 1.53
CA LYS A 3 -10.49 -15.97 0.79
C LYS A 3 -10.27 -15.89 -0.72
N LYS A 4 -10.29 -14.69 -1.31
CA LYS A 4 -9.99 -14.48 -2.72
C LYS A 4 -8.54 -14.85 -3.04
N LEU A 5 -7.57 -14.36 -2.25
CA LEU A 5 -6.15 -14.72 -2.42
C LEU A 5 -5.92 -16.24 -2.34
N GLN A 6 -6.57 -16.94 -1.40
CA GLN A 6 -6.49 -18.40 -1.28
C GLN A 6 -7.09 -19.14 -2.49
N ARG A 7 -8.09 -18.57 -3.15
CA ARG A 7 -8.69 -19.11 -4.38
C ARG A 7 -7.94 -18.72 -5.65
N LYS A 8 -6.84 -17.94 -5.50
CA LYS A 8 -6.07 -17.39 -6.62
C LYS A 8 -6.88 -16.41 -7.49
N GLU A 9 -7.90 -15.79 -6.92
CA GLU A 9 -8.65 -14.70 -7.54
C GLU A 9 -7.86 -13.41 -7.37
N LYS A 10 -7.76 -12.59 -8.43
CA LYS A 10 -7.10 -11.29 -8.35
C LYS A 10 -7.85 -10.38 -7.38
N VAL A 11 -7.10 -9.65 -6.56
CA VAL A 11 -7.66 -8.68 -5.62
C VAL A 11 -7.28 -7.27 -5.98
N ILE A 12 -8.16 -6.31 -5.73
CA ILE A 12 -7.95 -4.89 -5.95
C ILE A 12 -7.98 -4.18 -4.60
N CYS A 13 -6.81 -3.71 -4.16
CA CYS A 13 -6.69 -2.89 -2.96
C CYS A 13 -6.38 -1.44 -3.37
N VAL A 14 -7.05 -0.46 -2.77
CA VAL A 14 -6.82 0.96 -3.06
C VAL A 14 -6.30 1.67 -1.83
N GLU A 15 -5.21 2.42 -1.98
CA GLU A 15 -4.63 3.22 -0.90
C GLU A 15 -5.19 4.63 -0.90
N PHE A 16 -5.50 5.08 0.32
CA PHE A 16 -5.78 6.47 0.62
C PHE A 16 -4.86 7.01 1.71
N ASP A 17 -4.38 8.21 1.50
CA ASP A 17 -3.79 9.01 2.58
C ASP A 17 -4.88 9.49 3.53
N PRO A 18 -4.75 9.27 4.86
CA PRO A 18 -5.70 9.81 5.80
C PRO A 18 -5.65 11.35 5.83
N PRO A 19 -6.78 12.03 6.14
CA PRO A 19 -6.85 13.49 6.23
C PRO A 19 -5.87 14.06 7.26
N MET A 20 -5.48 15.33 7.05
CA MET A 20 -4.62 16.08 7.99
C MET A 20 -5.42 16.72 9.13
N ASP A 21 -6.74 16.68 9.07
CA ASP A 21 -7.66 17.23 10.06
C ASP A 21 -8.89 16.33 10.23
N CYS A 22 -9.83 16.74 11.09
CA CYS A 22 -11.01 15.94 11.44
C CYS A 22 -12.12 15.95 10.36
N ARG A 23 -11.91 16.60 9.21
CA ARG A 23 -12.86 16.63 8.09
C ARG A 23 -12.67 15.40 7.22
N ILE A 24 -13.43 14.38 7.49
CA ILE A 24 -13.28 13.06 6.83
C ILE A 24 -14.36 12.81 5.76
N GLU A 25 -15.28 13.74 5.53
CA GLU A 25 -16.44 13.54 4.65
C GLU A 25 -16.00 13.18 3.22
N ARG A 26 -14.99 13.90 2.69
CA ARG A 26 -14.45 13.60 1.37
C ARG A 26 -13.81 12.21 1.33
N PHE A 27 -13.03 11.87 2.35
CA PHE A 27 -12.38 10.57 2.45
C PHE A 27 -13.42 9.43 2.47
N MET A 28 -14.50 9.59 3.24
CA MET A 28 -15.58 8.60 3.31
C MET A 28 -16.33 8.48 1.98
N ASN A 29 -16.67 9.60 1.34
CA ASN A 29 -17.35 9.61 0.04
C ASN A 29 -16.49 8.96 -1.07
N ASP A 30 -15.18 9.27 -1.10
CA ASP A 30 -14.24 8.67 -2.05
C ASP A 30 -14.12 7.15 -1.82
N ALA A 31 -14.12 6.70 -0.57
CA ALA A 31 -14.07 5.30 -0.19
C ALA A 31 -15.35 4.53 -0.57
N GLU A 32 -16.51 5.12 -0.31
CA GLU A 32 -17.81 4.57 -0.72
C GLU A 32 -17.90 4.45 -2.25
N TYR A 33 -17.54 5.52 -2.95
CA TYR A 33 -17.50 5.52 -4.41
C TYR A 33 -16.64 4.38 -4.98
N LEU A 34 -15.42 4.19 -4.47
CA LEU A 34 -14.55 3.12 -4.95
C LEU A 34 -15.01 1.72 -4.54
N LYS A 35 -15.65 1.58 -3.38
CA LYS A 35 -16.31 0.31 -3.01
C LYS A 35 -17.37 -0.06 -4.05
N GLU A 36 -18.19 0.89 -4.51
CA GLU A 36 -19.19 0.68 -5.56
C GLU A 36 -18.55 0.28 -6.90
N GLN A 37 -17.28 0.64 -7.13
CA GLN A 37 -16.53 0.16 -8.30
C GLN A 37 -16.00 -1.27 -8.13
N GLY A 38 -16.26 -1.95 -7.03
CA GLY A 38 -15.95 -3.37 -6.83
C GLY A 38 -14.52 -3.64 -6.36
N ILE A 39 -13.88 -2.71 -5.64
CA ILE A 39 -12.60 -2.99 -4.97
C ILE A 39 -12.79 -3.96 -3.81
N ASP A 40 -11.73 -4.68 -3.45
CA ASP A 40 -11.76 -5.68 -2.37
C ASP A 40 -11.39 -5.11 -1.01
N ALA A 41 -10.48 -4.15 -0.96
CA ALA A 41 -10.04 -3.55 0.29
C ALA A 41 -9.55 -2.11 0.11
N ILE A 42 -9.59 -1.35 1.21
CA ILE A 42 -8.95 -0.04 1.31
C ILE A 42 -7.75 -0.16 2.24
N THR A 43 -6.59 0.33 1.80
CA THR A 43 -5.41 0.47 2.64
C THR A 43 -5.26 1.92 3.09
N ILE A 44 -4.81 2.12 4.33
CA ILE A 44 -4.77 3.46 4.94
C ILE A 44 -3.39 3.69 5.52
N ALA A 45 -2.69 4.69 4.97
CA ALA A 45 -1.34 5.04 5.39
C ALA A 45 -1.29 5.53 6.85
N ASP A 46 -0.24 5.15 7.60
CA ASP A 46 -0.02 5.56 8.99
C ASP A 46 1.00 6.70 9.07
N CYS A 47 0.52 7.93 9.17
CA CYS A 47 1.34 9.14 9.27
C CYS A 47 2.47 9.18 8.22
N PRO A 48 2.13 9.14 6.90
CA PRO A 48 3.13 9.15 5.82
C PRO A 48 4.04 10.35 5.93
N ILE A 49 5.30 10.16 5.52
CA ILE A 49 6.39 11.17 5.62
C ILE A 49 6.58 11.68 7.07
N ALA A 50 6.24 10.87 8.06
CA ALA A 50 6.28 11.20 9.49
C ALA A 50 5.51 12.50 9.86
N ARG A 51 4.40 12.76 9.16
CA ARG A 51 3.49 13.87 9.43
C ARG A 51 2.21 13.36 10.06
N ALA A 52 1.75 14.03 11.12
CA ALA A 52 0.51 13.67 11.79
C ALA A 52 -0.69 13.70 10.84
N ARG A 53 -1.48 12.66 10.90
CA ARG A 53 -2.71 12.45 10.15
C ARG A 53 -3.77 11.85 11.09
N VAL A 54 -5.01 11.75 10.63
CA VAL A 54 -6.00 10.92 11.32
C VAL A 54 -5.44 9.50 11.45
N ASP A 55 -5.59 8.90 12.63
CA ASP A 55 -5.05 7.56 12.91
C ASP A 55 -5.62 6.53 11.94
N SER A 56 -4.73 5.78 11.28
CA SER A 56 -5.07 4.81 10.24
C SER A 56 -5.99 3.71 10.75
N SER A 57 -5.80 3.25 11.98
CA SER A 57 -6.57 2.16 12.56
C SER A 57 -7.96 2.61 13.00
N LEU A 58 -8.09 3.81 13.59
CA LEU A 58 -9.41 4.37 13.92
C LEU A 58 -10.23 4.64 12.67
N LEU A 59 -9.59 5.13 11.61
CA LEU A 59 -10.25 5.35 10.33
C LEU A 59 -10.63 4.03 9.65
N ALA A 60 -9.80 3.00 9.77
CA ALA A 60 -10.11 1.64 9.31
C ALA A 60 -11.34 1.08 10.03
N CYS A 61 -11.44 1.21 11.37
CA CYS A 61 -12.62 0.79 12.13
C CYS A 61 -13.90 1.51 11.64
N LYS A 62 -13.80 2.82 11.38
CA LYS A 62 -14.94 3.59 10.87
C LYS A 62 -15.36 3.11 9.48
N LEU A 63 -14.42 2.97 8.53
CA LEU A 63 -14.70 2.47 7.18
C LEU A 63 -15.34 1.08 7.22
N HIS A 64 -14.75 0.17 8.00
CA HIS A 64 -15.25 -1.20 8.10
C HIS A 64 -16.70 -1.24 8.63
N ARG A 65 -16.98 -0.49 9.68
CA ARG A 65 -18.34 -0.42 10.27
C ARG A 65 -19.38 0.22 9.36
N GLU A 66 -19.03 1.31 8.67
CA GLU A 66 -19.99 2.07 7.88
C GLU A 66 -20.16 1.52 6.47
N LEU A 67 -19.08 1.02 5.87
CA LEU A 67 -19.12 0.56 4.48
C LEU A 67 -19.08 -0.97 4.34
N GLY A 68 -18.70 -1.72 5.39
CA GLY A 68 -18.60 -3.17 5.33
C GLY A 68 -17.53 -3.67 4.34
N ILE A 69 -16.50 -2.85 4.06
CA ILE A 69 -15.38 -3.20 3.19
C ILE A 69 -14.21 -3.73 4.03
N ASP A 70 -13.42 -4.66 3.46
CA ASP A 70 -12.15 -5.04 4.06
C ASP A 70 -11.19 -3.85 4.10
N VAL A 71 -10.43 -3.73 5.18
CA VAL A 71 -9.44 -2.65 5.36
C VAL A 71 -8.09 -3.22 5.75
N ILE A 72 -7.03 -2.51 5.36
CA ILE A 72 -5.64 -2.82 5.69
C ILE A 72 -5.02 -1.56 6.30
N PRO A 73 -5.18 -1.29 7.61
CA PRO A 73 -4.46 -0.20 8.24
C PRO A 73 -2.95 -0.47 8.19
N HIS A 74 -2.18 0.55 7.81
CA HIS A 74 -0.73 0.50 7.96
C HIS A 74 -0.40 0.66 9.44
N MET A 75 0.62 -0.03 9.89
CA MET A 75 1.11 0.01 11.26
C MET A 75 2.61 0.29 11.25
N THR A 76 2.99 1.54 11.56
CA THR A 76 4.40 1.93 11.67
C THR A 76 4.96 1.57 13.05
N CYS A 77 6.25 1.23 13.07
CA CYS A 77 6.99 1.01 14.33
C CYS A 77 7.43 2.33 14.98
N ARG A 78 7.28 3.47 14.28
CA ARG A 78 7.84 4.75 14.68
C ARG A 78 7.20 5.34 15.93
N ASP A 79 5.88 5.31 16.03
CA ASP A 79 5.15 6.16 16.98
C ASP A 79 4.57 5.39 18.18
N ARG A 80 4.66 4.05 18.18
CA ARG A 80 4.02 3.21 19.20
C ARG A 80 5.04 2.31 19.91
N ASN A 81 4.93 2.20 21.24
CA ASN A 81 5.63 1.18 22.00
C ASN A 81 4.88 -0.17 21.94
N ILE A 82 5.47 -1.21 22.52
CA ILE A 82 4.91 -2.57 22.51
C ILE A 82 3.50 -2.62 23.10
N ASN A 83 3.26 -1.94 24.23
CA ASN A 83 1.93 -1.95 24.85
C ASN A 83 0.88 -1.26 24.00
N ALA A 84 1.19 -0.09 23.42
CA ALA A 84 0.30 0.62 22.53
C ALA A 84 0.01 -0.19 21.24
N THR A 85 1.03 -0.85 20.70
CA THR A 85 0.88 -1.74 19.53
C THR A 85 -0.05 -2.92 19.87
N LYS A 86 0.15 -3.58 21.01
CA LYS A 86 -0.70 -4.71 21.43
C LYS A 86 -2.15 -4.29 21.68
N ALA A 87 -2.34 -3.17 22.38
CA ALA A 87 -3.69 -2.64 22.65
C ALA A 87 -4.43 -2.29 21.36
N LEU A 88 -3.73 -1.71 20.38
CA LEU A 88 -4.30 -1.40 19.07
C LEU A 88 -4.70 -2.66 18.30
N LEU A 89 -3.85 -3.70 18.29
CA LEU A 89 -4.17 -4.99 17.68
C LEU A 89 -5.39 -5.66 18.33
N PHE A 90 -5.54 -5.55 19.66
CA PHE A 90 -6.76 -6.01 20.34
C PHE A 90 -7.99 -5.25 19.83
N GLY A 91 -7.90 -3.92 19.73
CA GLY A 91 -8.99 -3.09 19.22
C GLY A 91 -9.37 -3.46 17.79
N LEU A 92 -8.40 -3.62 16.89
CA LEU A 92 -8.65 -4.04 15.50
C LEU A 92 -9.34 -5.41 15.43
N ASN A 93 -8.89 -6.38 16.26
CA ASN A 93 -9.49 -7.72 16.27
C ASN A 93 -10.93 -7.71 16.81
N ILE A 94 -11.24 -6.84 17.77
CA ILE A 94 -12.62 -6.62 18.30
C ILE A 94 -13.52 -5.98 17.23
N GLU A 95 -12.97 -5.12 16.39
CA GLU A 95 -13.67 -4.44 15.29
C GLU A 95 -13.69 -5.26 13.98
N ASP A 96 -13.45 -6.57 14.06
CA ASP A 96 -13.46 -7.51 12.92
C ASP A 96 -12.45 -7.17 11.80
N ILE A 97 -11.37 -6.44 12.13
CA ILE A 97 -10.29 -6.12 11.21
C ILE A 97 -9.15 -7.11 11.41
N TYR A 98 -8.90 -7.91 10.38
CA TYR A 98 -7.94 -9.02 10.41
C TYR A 98 -6.83 -8.89 9.38
N ASN A 99 -6.59 -7.69 8.86
CA ASN A 99 -5.51 -7.40 7.92
C ASN A 99 -4.70 -6.23 8.45
N VAL A 100 -3.37 -6.30 8.38
CA VAL A 100 -2.47 -5.18 8.73
C VAL A 100 -1.27 -5.15 7.79
N LEU A 101 -0.83 -3.96 7.40
CA LEU A 101 0.45 -3.77 6.73
C LEU A 101 1.49 -3.30 7.74
N VAL A 102 2.53 -4.10 7.97
CA VAL A 102 3.62 -3.75 8.88
C VAL A 102 4.75 -3.04 8.15
N VAL A 103 5.08 -1.84 8.59
CA VAL A 103 6.16 -1.03 8.05
C VAL A 103 7.03 -0.45 9.17
N THR A 104 8.30 -0.20 8.89
CA THR A 104 9.17 0.43 9.89
C THR A 104 8.74 1.87 10.17
N GLY A 105 8.25 2.57 9.15
CA GLY A 105 7.89 3.97 9.18
C GLY A 105 9.01 4.87 8.68
N ASP A 106 8.63 6.00 8.10
CA ASP A 106 9.56 7.01 7.59
C ASP A 106 10.38 7.65 8.71
N PRO A 107 11.61 8.06 8.45
CA PRO A 107 12.41 8.78 9.42
C PRO A 107 11.78 10.15 9.73
N ILE A 108 11.84 10.56 11.00
CA ILE A 108 11.37 11.88 11.42
C ILE A 108 12.22 12.97 10.75
N PRO A 109 11.62 13.94 10.05
CA PRO A 109 12.33 15.04 9.41
C PRO A 109 13.20 15.80 10.42
N ALA A 110 14.37 16.27 9.99
CA ALA A 110 15.32 16.90 10.88
C ALA A 110 14.71 18.11 11.63
N ALA A 111 13.85 18.89 10.96
CA ALA A 111 13.17 20.04 11.53
C ALA A 111 12.22 19.69 12.69
N ASP A 112 11.64 18.49 12.69
CA ASP A 112 10.62 18.07 13.66
C ASP A 112 11.22 17.29 14.84
N ARG A 113 12.51 16.93 14.81
CA ARG A 113 13.16 16.05 15.80
C ARG A 113 13.22 16.63 17.22
N GLN A 114 13.02 17.93 17.40
CA GLN A 114 12.96 18.52 18.73
C GLN A 114 11.64 18.18 19.44
N GLU A 115 10.55 18.19 18.71
CA GLU A 115 9.19 17.97 19.21
C GLU A 115 8.75 16.51 19.11
N VAL A 116 9.08 15.85 18.00
CA VAL A 116 8.69 14.46 17.72
C VAL A 116 9.83 13.50 18.02
N LYS A 117 9.56 12.50 18.85
CA LYS A 117 10.52 11.44 19.19
C LYS A 117 10.01 10.09 18.69
N GLY A 118 10.82 9.42 17.89
CA GLY A 118 10.52 8.06 17.46
C GLY A 118 10.69 7.05 18.59
N VAL A 119 9.77 6.12 18.70
CA VAL A 119 9.79 5.03 19.70
C VAL A 119 10.56 3.82 19.19
N PHE A 120 10.22 3.37 17.97
CA PHE A 120 10.88 2.25 17.28
C PHE A 120 11.16 1.02 18.18
N SER A 121 10.17 0.58 18.97
CA SER A 121 10.29 -0.67 19.75
C SER A 121 10.49 -1.89 18.84
N PHE A 122 10.07 -1.81 17.60
CA PHE A 122 10.22 -2.81 16.55
C PHE A 122 10.82 -2.19 15.28
N ASN A 123 11.27 -3.04 14.38
CA ASN A 123 11.26 -2.81 12.93
C ASN A 123 10.16 -3.67 12.31
N SER A 124 9.91 -3.55 11.01
CA SER A 124 8.81 -4.27 10.33
C SER A 124 8.92 -5.80 10.44
N GLN A 125 10.12 -6.37 10.48
CA GLN A 125 10.33 -7.80 10.64
C GLN A 125 9.96 -8.26 12.06
N LEU A 126 10.45 -7.56 13.08
CA LEU A 126 10.15 -7.87 14.48
C LEU A 126 8.67 -7.67 14.79
N LEU A 127 8.02 -6.64 14.22
CA LEU A 127 6.60 -6.42 14.36
C LEU A 127 5.78 -7.56 13.73
N ALA A 128 6.17 -8.03 12.53
CA ALA A 128 5.53 -9.19 11.91
C ALA A 128 5.63 -10.43 12.80
N GLY A 129 6.81 -10.74 13.32
CA GLY A 129 7.02 -11.85 14.25
C GLY A 129 6.17 -11.74 15.52
N TYR A 130 6.10 -10.54 16.09
CA TYR A 130 5.26 -10.27 17.25
C TYR A 130 3.77 -10.51 16.97
N ILE A 131 3.25 -10.07 15.82
CA ILE A 131 1.86 -10.33 15.43
C ILE A 131 1.62 -11.81 15.16
N ARG A 132 2.56 -12.51 14.49
CA ARG A 132 2.48 -13.97 14.30
C ARG A 132 2.34 -14.70 15.64
N ASP A 133 3.17 -14.38 16.62
CA ASP A 133 3.13 -15.04 17.92
C ASP A 133 1.81 -14.76 18.66
N LEU A 134 1.25 -13.55 18.49
CA LEU A 134 -0.08 -13.23 19.01
C LEU A 134 -1.20 -13.93 18.24
N ASN A 135 -1.06 -14.15 16.93
CA ASN A 135 -1.99 -14.94 16.12
C ASN A 135 -2.11 -16.39 16.62
N GLU A 136 -1.01 -16.97 17.10
CA GLU A 136 -0.96 -18.33 17.61
C GLU A 136 -1.48 -18.45 19.04
N THR A 137 -1.33 -17.40 19.85
CA THR A 137 -1.55 -17.50 21.31
C THR A 137 -2.72 -16.68 21.83
N THR A 138 -3.17 -15.68 21.11
CA THR A 138 -4.01 -14.62 21.69
C THR A 138 -5.26 -14.31 20.87
N PHE A 139 -5.12 -14.18 19.52
CA PHE A 139 -6.22 -13.73 18.69
C PHE A 139 -7.16 -14.85 18.28
N PRO A 140 -8.50 -14.72 18.51
CA PRO A 140 -9.48 -15.68 18.00
C PRO A 140 -9.52 -15.70 16.47
N HIS A 141 -9.22 -14.55 15.84
CA HIS A 141 -9.14 -14.39 14.39
C HIS A 141 -7.74 -13.88 14.02
N PRO A 142 -6.89 -14.73 13.42
CA PRO A 142 -5.51 -14.37 13.11
C PRO A 142 -5.42 -13.31 12.02
N PHE A 143 -4.55 -12.31 12.21
CA PHE A 143 -4.26 -11.31 11.21
C PHE A 143 -3.57 -11.90 9.97
N LEU A 144 -4.00 -11.45 8.80
CA LEU A 144 -3.22 -11.53 7.57
C LEU A 144 -2.20 -10.38 7.59
N ILE A 145 -0.92 -10.75 7.61
CA ILE A 145 0.18 -9.79 7.77
C ILE A 145 0.73 -9.45 6.39
N PHE A 146 0.56 -8.20 5.99
CA PHE A 146 1.19 -7.63 4.79
C PHE A 146 2.54 -7.00 5.14
N GLY A 147 3.48 -7.10 4.20
CA GLY A 147 4.75 -6.38 4.23
C GLY A 147 4.91 -5.48 3.01
N ALA A 148 5.79 -4.49 3.08
CA ALA A 148 6.19 -3.72 1.92
C ALA A 148 7.36 -4.40 1.19
N LEU A 149 7.34 -4.38 -0.15
CA LEU A 149 8.40 -4.87 -1.03
C LEU A 149 8.84 -3.75 -1.99
N ASN A 150 10.09 -3.33 -1.89
CA ASN A 150 10.62 -2.31 -2.79
C ASN A 150 11.22 -2.93 -4.06
N VAL A 151 10.39 -3.07 -5.10
CA VAL A 151 10.83 -3.58 -6.42
C VAL A 151 11.77 -2.63 -7.16
N ASN A 152 11.87 -1.36 -6.72
CA ASN A 152 12.78 -0.37 -7.29
C ASN A 152 14.12 -0.25 -6.54
N ALA A 153 14.38 -1.14 -5.58
CA ALA A 153 15.58 -1.08 -4.76
C ALA A 153 16.86 -1.18 -5.63
N ALA A 154 17.84 -0.32 -5.39
CA ALA A 154 19.13 -0.34 -6.10
C ALA A 154 19.84 -1.71 -5.97
N ASN A 155 19.77 -2.33 -4.79
CA ASN A 155 20.22 -3.70 -4.55
C ASN A 155 19.01 -4.61 -4.29
N PHE A 156 18.38 -5.05 -5.35
CA PHE A 156 17.19 -5.89 -5.25
C PHE A 156 17.46 -7.28 -4.64
N LYS A 157 18.66 -7.83 -4.82
CA LYS A 157 19.05 -9.09 -4.17
C LYS A 157 18.97 -8.97 -2.63
N GLN A 158 19.40 -7.84 -2.08
CA GLN A 158 19.30 -7.58 -0.65
C GLN A 158 17.84 -7.38 -0.21
N GLU A 159 17.02 -6.75 -1.06
CA GLU A 159 15.59 -6.58 -0.77
C GLU A 159 14.85 -7.93 -0.76
N LEU A 160 15.15 -8.84 -1.69
CA LEU A 160 14.63 -10.20 -1.68
C LEU A 160 15.03 -10.97 -0.41
N LEU A 161 16.27 -10.82 0.06
CA LEU A 161 16.68 -11.45 1.34
C LEU A 161 15.85 -10.92 2.52
N LYS A 162 15.62 -9.60 2.58
CA LYS A 162 14.75 -9.00 3.60
C LYS A 162 13.30 -9.50 3.47
N ALA A 163 12.77 -9.63 2.24
CA ALA A 163 11.43 -10.18 2.03
C ALA A 163 11.32 -11.63 2.51
N LYS A 164 12.29 -12.49 2.21
CA LYS A 164 12.36 -13.87 2.73
C LYS A 164 12.41 -13.90 4.26
N GLN A 165 13.16 -12.99 4.89
CA GLN A 165 13.17 -12.86 6.35
C GLN A 165 11.81 -12.41 6.90
N LYS A 166 11.12 -11.48 6.21
CA LYS A 166 9.75 -11.08 6.60
C LYS A 166 8.77 -12.26 6.51
N ILE A 167 8.87 -13.11 5.48
CA ILE A 167 8.04 -14.33 5.35
C ILE A 167 8.30 -15.27 6.54
N GLN A 168 9.55 -15.49 6.91
CA GLN A 168 9.91 -16.29 8.09
C GLN A 168 9.33 -15.71 9.39
N GLN A 169 9.11 -14.41 9.45
CA GLN A 169 8.46 -13.72 10.56
C GLN A 169 6.93 -13.66 10.44
N GLY A 170 6.34 -14.31 9.46
CA GLY A 170 4.88 -14.43 9.36
C GLY A 170 4.21 -13.49 8.36
N VAL A 171 4.96 -12.71 7.57
CA VAL A 171 4.38 -11.97 6.43
C VAL A 171 3.91 -12.96 5.37
N GLN A 172 2.66 -12.81 4.95
CA GLN A 172 1.98 -13.71 4.01
C GLN A 172 1.71 -13.04 2.66
N ALA A 173 1.71 -11.71 2.62
CA ALA A 173 1.47 -10.94 1.41
C ALA A 173 2.35 -9.68 1.36
N PHE A 174 2.67 -9.22 0.16
CA PHE A 174 3.43 -7.99 -0.05
C PHE A 174 2.65 -6.99 -0.88
N LEU A 175 2.69 -5.71 -0.46
CA LEU A 175 2.35 -4.56 -1.29
C LEU A 175 3.65 -4.01 -1.87
N THR A 176 3.76 -3.91 -3.21
CA THR A 176 4.99 -3.41 -3.81
C THR A 176 5.00 -1.89 -3.88
N GLN A 177 6.19 -1.30 -4.00
CA GLN A 177 6.29 0.09 -4.45
C GLN A 177 5.76 0.21 -5.89
N PRO A 178 5.27 1.41 -6.30
CA PRO A 178 4.77 1.64 -7.66
C PRO A 178 5.82 1.31 -8.72
N ILE A 179 5.36 0.75 -9.83
CA ILE A 179 6.22 0.33 -10.94
C ILE A 179 6.09 1.34 -12.09
N HIS A 180 7.20 2.07 -12.37
CA HIS A 180 7.32 3.04 -13.45
C HIS A 180 8.63 2.85 -14.23
N SER A 181 9.23 1.66 -14.13
CA SER A 181 10.46 1.34 -14.84
C SER A 181 10.49 -0.12 -15.28
N ALA A 182 11.17 -0.39 -16.40
CA ALA A 182 11.41 -1.76 -16.88
C ALA A 182 12.16 -2.60 -15.84
N LYS A 183 13.06 -1.96 -15.07
CA LYS A 183 13.81 -2.63 -14.00
C LYS A 183 12.88 -3.05 -12.84
N GLY A 184 11.94 -2.17 -12.43
CA GLY A 184 10.94 -2.51 -11.42
C GLY A 184 10.09 -3.71 -11.81
N LEU A 185 9.69 -3.80 -13.08
CA LEU A 185 8.96 -4.95 -13.63
C LEU A 185 9.81 -6.25 -13.62
N GLN A 186 11.07 -6.19 -14.03
CA GLN A 186 11.99 -7.34 -13.97
C GLN A 186 12.19 -7.82 -12.52
N ASN A 187 12.34 -6.89 -11.58
CA ASN A 187 12.45 -7.22 -10.16
C ASN A 187 11.14 -7.84 -9.60
N LEU A 188 9.98 -7.38 -10.04
CA LEU A 188 8.70 -8.00 -9.70
C LEU A 188 8.63 -9.45 -10.20
N GLN A 189 9.01 -9.70 -11.45
CA GLN A 189 9.08 -11.06 -12.02
C GLN A 189 10.03 -11.97 -11.23
N GLN A 190 11.16 -11.44 -10.77
CA GLN A 190 12.09 -12.17 -9.92
C GLN A 190 11.46 -12.46 -8.54
N ALA A 191 10.79 -11.46 -7.93
CA ALA A 191 10.10 -11.65 -6.65
C ALA A 191 9.03 -12.74 -6.74
N HIS A 192 8.20 -12.72 -7.78
CA HIS A 192 7.18 -13.74 -8.02
C HIS A 192 7.75 -15.17 -8.08
N ARG A 193 8.94 -15.33 -8.66
CA ARG A 193 9.59 -16.67 -8.74
C ARG A 193 10.24 -17.12 -7.43
N GLU A 194 10.68 -16.16 -6.59
CA GLU A 194 11.52 -16.47 -5.43
C GLU A 194 10.83 -16.38 -4.08
N LEU A 195 9.69 -15.70 -3.99
CA LEU A 195 8.96 -15.50 -2.73
C LEU A 195 7.73 -16.41 -2.67
N ASP A 196 7.61 -17.15 -1.58
CA ASP A 196 6.43 -17.93 -1.24
C ASP A 196 5.45 -17.06 -0.44
N ALA A 197 4.84 -16.09 -1.11
CA ALA A 197 3.89 -15.15 -0.53
C ALA A 197 3.07 -14.51 -1.66
N TRP A 198 1.86 -14.05 -1.35
CA TRP A 198 1.07 -13.27 -2.29
C TRP A 198 1.72 -11.90 -2.57
N ILE A 199 1.65 -11.44 -3.81
CA ILE A 199 2.23 -10.15 -4.22
C ILE A 199 1.14 -9.31 -4.89
N LEU A 200 0.86 -8.13 -4.34
CA LEU A 200 0.00 -7.13 -4.94
C LEU A 200 0.87 -6.05 -5.59
N GLY A 201 0.75 -5.95 -6.91
CA GLY A 201 1.56 -5.03 -7.71
C GLY A 201 1.13 -3.58 -7.54
N GLY A 202 2.08 -2.72 -7.18
CA GLY A 202 1.85 -1.29 -6.95
C GLY A 202 1.65 -0.51 -8.25
N VAL A 203 0.54 0.21 -8.35
CA VAL A 203 0.21 1.12 -9.45
C VAL A 203 -0.14 2.49 -8.89
N MET A 204 0.64 3.50 -9.23
CA MET A 204 0.40 4.90 -8.86
C MET A 204 0.36 5.76 -10.12
N PRO A 205 -0.81 6.21 -10.58
CA PRO A 205 -0.89 7.03 -11.79
C PRO A 205 -0.18 8.36 -11.63
N ILE A 206 0.69 8.69 -12.60
CA ILE A 206 1.38 9.98 -12.66
C ILE A 206 0.42 10.99 -13.29
N VAL A 207 0.11 12.09 -12.60
CA VAL A 207 -0.95 13.01 -13.02
C VAL A 207 -0.44 14.33 -13.61
N SER A 208 0.87 14.54 -13.66
CA SER A 208 1.50 15.69 -14.32
C SER A 208 3.02 15.51 -14.44
N TYR A 209 3.68 16.28 -15.29
CA TYR A 209 5.14 16.33 -15.39
C TYR A 209 5.80 16.68 -14.04
N ARG A 210 5.25 17.69 -13.33
CA ARG A 210 5.75 18.07 -11.99
C ARG A 210 5.61 16.93 -10.99
N ASN A 211 4.51 16.19 -11.04
CA ASN A 211 4.31 15.00 -10.19
C ASN A 211 5.32 13.89 -10.51
N ALA A 212 5.59 13.63 -11.81
CA ALA A 212 6.60 12.67 -12.22
C ALA A 212 8.00 13.05 -11.71
N LEU A 213 8.40 14.31 -11.84
CA LEU A 213 9.67 14.83 -11.33
C LEU A 213 9.78 14.70 -9.81
N TYR A 214 8.71 15.06 -9.10
CA TYR A 214 8.66 14.91 -7.64
C TYR A 214 8.82 13.45 -7.21
N MET A 215 8.09 12.53 -7.87
CA MET A 215 8.21 11.10 -7.59
C MET A 215 9.62 10.59 -7.84
N LYS A 216 10.24 10.99 -8.96
CA LYS A 216 11.58 10.56 -9.34
C LYS A 216 12.67 11.06 -8.40
N ASN A 217 12.55 12.30 -7.91
CA ASN A 217 13.64 12.98 -7.20
C ASN A 217 13.47 12.99 -5.67
N GLU A 218 12.22 12.99 -5.18
CA GLU A 218 11.93 13.27 -3.77
C GLU A 218 11.35 12.05 -3.02
N ILE A 219 10.77 11.07 -3.74
CA ILE A 219 10.18 9.92 -3.07
C ILE A 219 11.15 8.73 -3.09
N ALA A 220 11.69 8.41 -1.94
CA ALA A 220 12.58 7.27 -1.80
C ALA A 220 11.86 5.95 -2.17
N GLY A 221 12.49 5.15 -3.01
CA GLY A 221 11.95 3.85 -3.42
C GLY A 221 11.03 3.90 -4.64
N ILE A 222 10.82 5.05 -5.27
CA ILE A 222 10.16 5.18 -6.57
C ILE A 222 11.20 5.49 -7.64
N GLU A 223 11.21 4.69 -8.71
CA GLU A 223 12.02 4.90 -9.91
C GLU A 223 11.07 5.20 -11.08
N VAL A 224 11.29 6.30 -11.79
CA VAL A 224 10.51 6.69 -12.97
C VAL A 224 11.45 6.78 -14.17
N ASP A 225 11.22 5.97 -15.19
CA ASP A 225 12.00 5.98 -16.41
C ASP A 225 11.88 7.32 -17.15
N ASP A 226 12.97 7.79 -17.76
CA ASP A 226 12.98 9.03 -18.55
C ASP A 226 12.00 8.96 -19.73
N ALA A 227 11.81 7.79 -20.30
CA ALA A 227 10.82 7.55 -21.35
C ALA A 227 9.38 7.80 -20.89
N ILE A 228 9.05 7.53 -19.63
CA ILE A 228 7.75 7.87 -19.05
C ILE A 228 7.69 9.38 -18.77
N LEU A 229 8.73 9.94 -18.16
CA LEU A 229 8.81 11.36 -17.81
C LEU A 229 8.58 12.24 -19.04
N SER A 230 9.28 11.98 -20.16
CA SER A 230 9.19 12.77 -21.40
C SER A 230 7.78 12.79 -22.00
N ARG A 231 6.98 11.75 -21.79
CA ARG A 231 5.58 11.70 -22.29
C ARG A 231 4.68 12.73 -21.61
N TYR A 232 5.05 13.24 -20.42
CA TYR A 232 4.29 14.25 -19.67
C TYR A 232 4.72 15.69 -20.00
N GLU A 233 5.81 15.90 -20.76
CA GLU A 233 6.25 17.22 -21.17
C GLU A 233 5.16 17.93 -21.96
N HIS A 234 4.94 19.20 -21.64
CA HIS A 234 3.94 20.07 -22.26
C HIS A 234 2.48 19.59 -22.20
N LYS A 235 2.16 18.55 -21.41
CA LYS A 235 0.78 18.06 -21.23
C LYS A 235 0.01 18.99 -20.28
N ASN A 236 -1.19 19.37 -20.69
CA ASN A 236 -2.15 20.00 -19.78
C ASN A 236 -2.74 18.95 -18.80
N ARG A 237 -3.60 19.41 -17.90
CA ARG A 237 -4.17 18.58 -16.83
C ARG A 237 -5.01 17.41 -17.38
N GLU A 238 -5.78 17.64 -18.42
CA GLU A 238 -6.68 16.64 -19.02
C GLU A 238 -5.88 15.59 -19.81
N GLU A 239 -4.96 16.05 -20.66
CA GLU A 239 -4.05 15.18 -21.40
C GLU A 239 -3.19 14.31 -20.46
N ALA A 240 -2.70 14.89 -19.36
CA ALA A 240 -1.93 14.14 -18.36
C ALA A 240 -2.80 13.09 -17.65
N ALA A 241 -4.09 13.37 -17.40
CA ALA A 241 -5.00 12.40 -16.80
C ALA A 241 -5.27 11.21 -17.73
N VAL A 242 -5.50 11.46 -19.02
CA VAL A 242 -5.67 10.40 -20.04
C VAL A 242 -4.38 9.57 -20.13
N LEU A 243 -3.23 10.23 -20.16
CA LEU A 243 -1.93 9.54 -20.20
C LEU A 243 -1.68 8.70 -18.95
N ALA A 244 -2.06 9.21 -17.77
CA ALA A 244 -1.95 8.48 -16.50
C ALA A 244 -2.70 7.15 -16.53
N VAL A 245 -3.96 7.16 -17.00
CA VAL A 245 -4.77 5.95 -17.17
C VAL A 245 -4.13 5.00 -18.20
N THR A 246 -3.68 5.54 -19.33
CA THR A 246 -3.05 4.74 -20.41
C THR A 246 -1.80 4.02 -19.93
N ILE A 247 -0.91 4.72 -19.20
CA ILE A 247 0.31 4.12 -18.66
C ILE A 247 -0.03 3.11 -17.56
N ALA A 248 -0.96 3.42 -16.66
CA ALA A 248 -1.35 2.51 -15.60
C ALA A 248 -1.92 1.19 -16.16
N LYS A 249 -2.79 1.26 -17.18
CA LYS A 249 -3.33 0.08 -17.85
C LYS A 249 -2.21 -0.77 -18.49
N ALA A 250 -1.32 -0.14 -19.25
CA ALA A 250 -0.18 -0.86 -19.84
C ALA A 250 0.70 -1.54 -18.78
N THR A 251 0.98 -0.87 -17.66
CA THR A 251 1.75 -1.46 -16.55
C THR A 251 1.02 -2.66 -15.94
N ILE A 252 -0.30 -2.59 -15.80
CA ILE A 252 -1.15 -3.68 -15.30
C ILE A 252 -1.08 -4.88 -16.25
N ASP A 253 -1.22 -4.65 -17.57
CA ASP A 253 -1.14 -5.70 -18.60
C ASP A 253 0.22 -6.43 -18.56
N GLU A 254 1.31 -5.68 -18.34
CA GLU A 254 2.66 -6.25 -18.26
C GLU A 254 2.91 -7.06 -16.98
N MET A 255 2.24 -6.74 -15.87
CA MET A 255 2.51 -7.40 -14.58
C MET A 255 1.45 -8.43 -14.16
N VAL A 256 0.31 -8.52 -14.82
CA VAL A 256 -0.84 -9.35 -14.38
C VAL A 256 -0.49 -10.80 -14.11
N SER A 257 0.44 -11.39 -14.86
CA SER A 257 0.90 -12.77 -14.68
C SER A 257 1.87 -12.99 -13.52
N PHE A 258 2.36 -11.92 -12.88
CA PHE A 258 3.36 -11.96 -11.80
C PHE A 258 2.82 -11.47 -10.46
N VAL A 259 1.52 -11.20 -10.36
CA VAL A 259 0.88 -10.66 -9.15
C VAL A 259 -0.38 -11.46 -8.80
N ASP A 260 -0.73 -11.47 -7.54
CA ASP A 260 -1.97 -12.05 -7.03
C ASP A 260 -3.09 -11.00 -6.93
N GLY A 261 -2.78 -9.76 -7.21
CA GLY A 261 -3.70 -8.63 -7.22
C GLY A 261 -2.98 -7.32 -7.44
N PHE A 262 -3.72 -6.23 -7.32
CA PHE A 262 -3.25 -4.88 -7.58
C PHE A 262 -3.38 -4.00 -6.34
N TYR A 263 -2.35 -3.21 -6.10
CA TYR A 263 -2.29 -2.20 -5.08
C TYR A 263 -2.28 -0.82 -5.74
N LEU A 264 -3.45 -0.19 -5.77
CA LEU A 264 -3.67 1.07 -6.47
C LEU A 264 -3.49 2.23 -5.50
N ILE A 265 -2.53 3.11 -5.75
CA ILE A 265 -2.25 4.28 -4.91
C ILE A 265 -2.91 5.50 -5.54
N THR A 266 -3.89 6.09 -4.81
CA THR A 266 -4.72 7.17 -5.34
C THR A 266 -3.98 8.51 -5.32
N PRO A 267 -3.66 9.12 -6.48
CA PRO A 267 -2.98 10.41 -6.50
C PRO A 267 -3.97 11.53 -6.14
N PHE A 268 -3.71 12.27 -5.06
CA PHE A 268 -4.45 13.49 -4.68
C PHE A 268 -5.98 13.32 -4.66
N HIS A 269 -6.49 12.18 -4.20
CA HIS A 269 -7.93 11.86 -4.17
C HIS A 269 -8.61 11.92 -5.57
N ARG A 270 -7.89 11.56 -6.64
CA ARG A 270 -8.44 11.52 -8.00
C ARG A 270 -9.09 10.16 -8.30
N VAL A 271 -10.21 9.90 -7.64
CA VAL A 271 -10.94 8.62 -7.73
C VAL A 271 -11.47 8.33 -9.14
N GLU A 272 -11.70 9.36 -9.96
CA GLU A 272 -12.11 9.22 -11.35
C GLU A 272 -11.04 8.55 -12.25
N ILE A 273 -9.76 8.67 -11.89
CA ILE A 273 -8.66 7.94 -12.52
C ILE A 273 -8.70 6.48 -12.09
N MET A 274 -8.91 6.24 -10.79
CA MET A 274 -8.98 4.89 -10.23
C MET A 274 -10.11 4.08 -10.83
N GLN A 275 -11.30 4.67 -11.01
CA GLN A 275 -12.44 4.02 -11.65
C GLN A 275 -12.08 3.42 -13.01
N GLN A 276 -11.39 4.17 -13.87
CA GLN A 276 -11.01 3.71 -15.21
C GLN A 276 -9.97 2.58 -15.17
N ILE A 277 -9.13 2.57 -14.15
CA ILE A 277 -8.11 1.52 -13.94
C ILE A 277 -8.78 0.26 -13.38
N ILE A 278 -9.66 0.41 -12.39
CA ILE A 278 -10.43 -0.70 -11.80
C ILE A 278 -11.26 -1.41 -12.87
N ALA A 279 -12.00 -0.65 -13.70
CA ALA A 279 -12.76 -1.20 -14.79
C ALA A 279 -11.91 -1.99 -15.80
N HIS A 280 -10.66 -1.59 -16.04
CA HIS A 280 -9.73 -2.32 -16.90
C HIS A 280 -9.31 -3.66 -16.27
N ILE A 281 -8.99 -3.65 -14.96
CA ILE A 281 -8.60 -4.89 -14.25
C ILE A 281 -9.75 -5.91 -14.28
N GLN A 282 -10.99 -5.46 -14.03
CA GLN A 282 -12.16 -6.34 -14.02
C GLN A 282 -12.43 -6.99 -15.37
N GLN A 283 -12.14 -6.30 -16.48
CA GLN A 283 -12.27 -6.86 -17.83
C GLN A 283 -11.24 -7.95 -18.16
N MET A 284 -10.19 -8.11 -17.34
CA MET A 284 -9.19 -9.16 -17.54
C MET A 284 -9.59 -10.49 -16.90
N ASP A 285 -10.53 -10.45 -15.96
CA ASP A 285 -11.02 -11.63 -15.23
C ASP A 285 -12.23 -12.29 -15.94
N ASP A 286 -12.81 -11.60 -16.95
CA ASP A 286 -13.89 -12.10 -17.81
C ASP A 286 -13.33 -12.86 -19.06
#